data_065b7e6a77809862a755744ed34228da
#
_entry.id   065b7e6a77809862a755744ed34228da
#
_cell.length_a   1.000
_cell.length_b   1.000
_cell.length_c   1.000
_cell.angle_alpha   90.00
_cell.angle_beta   90.00
_cell.angle_gamma   90.00
#
_symmetry.space_group_name_H-M   'P 1'
#
loop_
_entity.id
_entity.type
_entity.pdbx_description
1 polymer ?
#
loop_
_entity_poly.entity_id
_entity_poly.type
_entity_poly.pdbx_seq_one_letter_code
_entity_poly.pdbx_strand_id
1 'polypeptide(L)'
;MGDFTGDGVSDIFLNIPSGGSGATSYNYIYSFVNQQARLLFDSNVYNAEYSYTVTYQDDYKVEVVSEKNQARYMIDLSLRDSEYLNEIYYEDGTLKEPITGWVDPVSGLYPIGYSSRSPVYLLLAYQQIAGRYHADSIGYVQNRLKWDGESFVLDFQYVGIFGSQID
;
A
#
# COMPACT_ATOMS: atom_id res chain seq x y z
N MET A 1 18.99 -6.10 -7.79
CA MET A 1 19.25 -5.38 -9.05
C MET A 1 18.37 -5.97 -10.14
N GLY A 2 17.84 -5.16 -11.04
CA GLY A 2 16.99 -5.56 -12.15
C GLY A 2 16.75 -4.39 -13.08
N ASP A 3 16.33 -4.64 -14.31
CA ASP A 3 15.98 -3.60 -15.26
C ASP A 3 14.52 -3.17 -14.99
N PHE A 4 14.33 -1.94 -14.55
CA PHE A 4 13.01 -1.36 -14.27
C PHE A 4 12.56 -0.41 -15.39
N THR A 5 13.49 0.05 -16.20
CA THR A 5 13.24 1.04 -17.26
C THR A 5 13.07 0.42 -18.64
N GLY A 6 13.57 -0.79 -18.85
CA GLY A 6 13.55 -1.48 -20.14
C GLY A 6 14.69 -1.08 -21.05
N ASP A 7 15.74 -0.43 -20.53
CA ASP A 7 16.90 0.00 -21.31
C ASP A 7 18.00 -1.09 -21.43
N GLY A 8 17.80 -2.24 -20.80
CA GLY A 8 18.72 -3.37 -20.79
C GLY A 8 19.86 -3.24 -19.77
N VAL A 9 19.90 -2.18 -18.97
CA VAL A 9 20.87 -1.97 -17.89
C VAL A 9 20.21 -2.25 -16.55
N SER A 10 20.91 -2.96 -15.67
CA SER A 10 20.38 -3.24 -14.33
C SER A 10 20.44 -2.01 -13.43
N ASP A 11 19.33 -1.67 -12.85
CA ASP A 11 19.19 -0.62 -11.85
C ASP A 11 19.45 -1.16 -10.44
N ILE A 12 19.79 -0.27 -9.51
CA ILE A 12 20.03 -0.60 -8.09
C ILE A 12 18.79 -0.29 -7.29
N PHE A 13 18.23 -1.31 -6.65
CA PHE A 13 17.15 -1.19 -5.69
C PHE A 13 17.71 -1.23 -4.26
N LEU A 14 17.40 -0.19 -3.48
CA LEU A 14 17.75 -0.06 -2.06
C LEU A 14 16.49 -0.14 -1.21
N ASN A 15 16.51 -1.02 -0.22
CA ASN A 15 15.47 -1.11 0.81
C ASN A 15 16.12 -0.94 2.18
N ILE A 16 15.69 0.06 2.94
CA ILE A 16 16.25 0.42 4.24
C ILE A 16 15.10 0.40 5.26
N PRO A 17 15.04 -0.61 6.15
CA PRO A 17 14.02 -0.63 7.20
C PRO A 17 14.12 0.61 8.10
N SER A 18 12.97 1.20 8.45
CA SER A 18 12.93 2.38 9.32
C SER A 18 13.29 2.09 10.79
N GLY A 19 13.22 0.81 11.18
CA GLY A 19 13.52 0.38 12.55
C GLY A 19 12.41 0.68 13.56
N GLY A 20 11.32 1.27 13.15
CA GLY A 20 10.16 1.58 14.01
C GLY A 20 9.11 0.48 14.05
N SER A 21 8.13 0.61 14.97
CA SER A 21 7.00 -0.33 15.14
C SER A 21 6.01 -0.33 13.97
N GLY A 22 6.04 0.68 13.10
CA GLY A 22 5.17 0.77 11.92
C GLY A 22 5.61 -0.11 10.74
N ALA A 23 6.70 -0.89 10.89
CA ALA A 23 7.24 -1.80 9.87
C ALA A 23 7.44 -1.13 8.48
N THR A 24 7.66 0.19 8.46
CA THR A 24 7.87 0.96 7.23
C THR A 24 9.31 0.87 6.75
N SER A 25 9.54 1.16 5.47
CA SER A 25 10.87 1.14 4.86
C SER A 25 11.07 2.32 3.92
N TYR A 26 12.31 2.77 3.83
CA TYR A 26 12.76 3.70 2.81
C TYR A 26 13.24 2.91 1.60
N ASN A 27 12.70 3.25 0.45
CA ASN A 27 12.99 2.53 -0.80
C ASN A 27 13.43 3.52 -1.86
N TYR A 28 14.52 3.18 -2.55
CA TYR A 28 15.08 3.98 -3.64
C TYR A 28 15.45 3.08 -4.79
N ILE A 29 15.27 3.57 -6.01
CA ILE A 29 15.78 2.92 -7.22
C ILE A 29 16.65 3.92 -7.98
N TYR A 30 17.85 3.52 -8.33
CA TYR A 30 18.80 4.32 -9.10
C TYR A 30 19.20 3.59 -10.36
N SER A 31 19.20 4.32 -11.47
CA SER A 31 19.88 3.92 -12.70
C SER A 31 21.26 4.55 -12.80
N PHE A 32 22.17 3.84 -13.47
CA PHE A 32 23.55 4.27 -13.69
C PHE A 32 23.95 4.17 -15.16
N VAL A 33 23.08 4.58 -16.05
CA VAL A 33 23.37 4.63 -17.49
C VAL A 33 24.41 5.70 -17.77
N ASN A 34 25.42 5.37 -18.60
CA ASN A 34 26.52 6.27 -18.94
C ASN A 34 27.28 6.83 -17.72
N GLN A 35 27.42 6.05 -16.65
CA GLN A 35 28.10 6.44 -15.40
C GLN A 35 27.45 7.65 -14.69
N GLN A 36 26.20 7.95 -15.00
CA GLN A 36 25.43 8.99 -14.34
C GLN A 36 24.36 8.37 -13.45
N ALA A 37 24.37 8.74 -12.17
CA ALA A 37 23.33 8.35 -11.24
C ALA A 37 22.03 9.13 -11.52
N ARG A 38 20.93 8.41 -11.73
CA ARG A 38 19.60 8.97 -11.84
C ARG A 38 18.68 8.28 -10.83
N LEU A 39 18.03 9.06 -9.98
CA LEU A 39 17.01 8.56 -9.07
C LEU A 39 15.73 8.30 -9.88
N LEU A 40 15.26 7.06 -9.86
CA LEU A 40 14.05 6.62 -10.56
C LEU A 40 12.85 6.54 -9.62
N PHE A 41 13.07 6.17 -8.35
CA PHE A 41 12.01 6.02 -7.35
C PHE A 41 12.53 6.46 -5.98
N ASP A 42 11.69 7.22 -5.27
CA ASP A 42 11.86 7.62 -3.88
C ASP A 42 10.53 7.37 -3.12
N SER A 43 10.56 6.52 -2.09
CA SER A 43 9.37 6.22 -1.30
C SER A 43 8.79 7.43 -0.57
N ASN A 44 9.59 8.45 -0.25
CA ASN A 44 9.05 9.67 0.37
C ASN A 44 8.20 10.46 -0.61
N VAL A 45 8.64 10.56 -1.88
CA VAL A 45 7.85 11.18 -2.95
C VAL A 45 6.58 10.38 -3.20
N TYR A 46 6.70 9.06 -3.30
CA TYR A 46 5.57 8.17 -3.46
C TYR A 46 4.54 8.33 -2.33
N ASN A 47 4.96 8.31 -1.06
CA ASN A 47 4.08 8.45 0.09
C ASN A 47 3.34 9.81 0.11
N ALA A 48 4.00 10.88 -0.35
CA ALA A 48 3.37 12.20 -0.46
C ALA A 48 2.35 12.28 -1.60
N GLU A 49 2.55 11.51 -2.66
CA GLU A 49 1.69 11.49 -3.85
C GLU A 49 0.44 10.61 -3.69
N TYR A 50 0.60 9.47 -3.01
CA TYR A 50 -0.46 8.49 -2.80
C TYR A 50 -1.10 8.69 -1.43
N SER A 51 -2.03 9.65 -1.35
CA SER A 51 -2.80 9.94 -0.14
C SER A 51 -4.12 9.17 -0.09
N TYR A 52 -4.58 8.90 1.13
CA TYR A 52 -5.81 8.15 1.37
C TYR A 52 -6.60 8.76 2.53
N THR A 53 -7.92 8.56 2.51
CA THR A 53 -8.78 8.74 3.68
C THR A 53 -9.35 7.39 4.09
N VAL A 54 -9.47 7.15 5.39
CA VAL A 54 -10.01 5.91 5.97
C VAL A 54 -11.06 6.31 6.99
N THR A 55 -12.31 5.95 6.75
CA THR A 55 -13.45 6.38 7.58
C THR A 55 -14.34 5.19 7.93
N TYR A 56 -14.55 4.96 9.23
CA TYR A 56 -15.49 3.97 9.69
C TYR A 56 -16.91 4.44 9.45
N GLN A 57 -17.78 3.50 9.10
CA GLN A 57 -19.19 3.73 8.81
C GLN A 57 -20.04 2.70 9.58
N ASP A 58 -21.34 2.94 9.66
CA ASP A 58 -22.29 1.97 10.20
C ASP A 58 -22.25 0.64 9.44
N ASP A 59 -22.91 -0.37 9.95
CA ASP A 59 -22.99 -1.71 9.37
C ASP A 59 -21.62 -2.41 9.23
N TYR A 60 -20.69 -2.15 10.16
CA TYR A 60 -19.36 -2.77 10.20
C TYR A 60 -18.51 -2.48 8.96
N LYS A 61 -18.67 -1.32 8.36
CA LYS A 61 -17.95 -0.93 7.13
C LYS A 61 -16.84 0.07 7.41
N VAL A 62 -15.79 0.00 6.60
CA VAL A 62 -14.75 1.04 6.55
C VAL A 62 -14.53 1.44 5.10
N GLU A 63 -14.73 2.71 4.82
CA GLU A 63 -14.46 3.30 3.52
C GLU A 63 -13.00 3.71 3.42
N VAL A 64 -12.34 3.31 2.34
CA VAL A 64 -10.98 3.74 1.98
C VAL A 64 -11.06 4.46 0.64
N VAL A 65 -10.70 5.73 0.61
CA VAL A 65 -10.64 6.53 -0.62
C VAL A 65 -9.19 6.76 -1.01
N SER A 66 -8.85 6.40 -2.23
CA SER A 66 -7.55 6.70 -2.85
C SER A 66 -7.67 7.97 -3.66
N GLU A 67 -7.04 9.05 -3.19
CA GLU A 67 -7.13 10.36 -3.83
C GLU A 67 -6.45 10.37 -5.20
N LYS A 68 -5.25 9.79 -5.29
CA LYS A 68 -4.48 9.71 -6.53
C LYS A 68 -5.20 8.92 -7.62
N ASN A 69 -5.81 7.79 -7.24
CA ASN A 69 -6.47 6.87 -8.18
C ASN A 69 -7.96 7.19 -8.38
N GLN A 70 -8.51 8.15 -7.63
CA GLN A 70 -9.94 8.49 -7.62
C GLN A 70 -10.83 7.25 -7.44
N ALA A 71 -10.40 6.34 -6.55
CA ALA A 71 -11.05 5.06 -6.30
C ALA A 71 -11.51 4.96 -4.85
N ARG A 72 -12.62 4.25 -4.65
CA ARG A 72 -13.23 3.99 -3.35
C ARG A 72 -13.30 2.48 -3.13
N TYR A 73 -12.91 2.06 -1.93
CA TYR A 73 -12.98 0.68 -1.48
C TYR A 73 -13.80 0.60 -0.21
N MET A 74 -14.55 -0.49 -0.05
CA MET A 74 -15.32 -0.75 1.15
C MET A 74 -14.82 -2.04 1.79
N ILE A 75 -14.28 -1.93 3.01
CA ILE A 75 -13.86 -3.07 3.83
C ILE A 75 -15.03 -3.46 4.72
N ASP A 76 -15.34 -4.75 4.77
CA ASP A 76 -16.34 -5.32 5.65
C ASP A 76 -15.65 -5.93 6.87
N LEU A 77 -15.96 -5.41 8.06
CA LEU A 77 -15.43 -5.88 9.33
C LEU A 77 -16.34 -6.89 10.03
N SER A 78 -17.50 -7.22 9.47
CA SER A 78 -18.52 -8.07 10.13
C SER A 78 -18.02 -9.47 10.51
N LEU A 79 -16.92 -9.93 9.88
CA LEU A 79 -16.27 -11.21 10.20
C LEU A 79 -15.17 -11.10 11.27
N ARG A 80 -14.95 -9.93 11.84
CA ARG A 80 -14.05 -9.76 12.99
C ARG A 80 -14.70 -10.35 14.24
N ASP A 81 -13.88 -10.68 15.22
CA ASP A 81 -14.38 -11.18 16.49
C ASP A 81 -15.31 -10.16 17.21
N SER A 82 -16.21 -10.69 18.01
CA SER A 82 -17.22 -9.88 18.66
C SER A 82 -16.64 -8.90 19.69
N GLU A 83 -15.52 -9.22 20.32
CA GLU A 83 -14.84 -8.32 21.26
C GLU A 83 -14.37 -7.05 20.54
N TYR A 84 -13.69 -7.23 19.39
CA TYR A 84 -13.27 -6.11 18.54
C TYR A 84 -14.45 -5.26 18.07
N LEU A 85 -15.52 -5.90 17.55
CA LEU A 85 -16.69 -5.18 17.05
C LEU A 85 -17.42 -4.43 18.15
N ASN A 86 -17.57 -5.03 19.33
CA ASN A 86 -18.26 -4.41 20.47
C ASN A 86 -17.53 -3.19 21.03
N GLU A 87 -16.25 -3.01 20.77
CA GLU A 87 -15.54 -1.77 21.12
C GLU A 87 -15.93 -0.60 20.22
N ILE A 88 -16.31 -0.87 18.97
CA ILE A 88 -16.51 0.11 17.90
C ILE A 88 -18.00 0.38 17.65
N TYR A 89 -18.81 -0.69 17.64
CA TYR A 89 -20.21 -0.66 17.24
C TYR A 89 -21.18 -1.01 18.38
N TYR A 90 -22.40 -0.53 18.27
CA TYR A 90 -23.53 -1.08 19.01
C TYR A 90 -24.00 -2.40 18.35
N GLU A 91 -24.86 -3.15 19.04
CA GLU A 91 -25.39 -4.43 18.54
C GLU A 91 -26.17 -4.31 17.22
N ASP A 92 -26.73 -3.13 16.95
CA ASP A 92 -27.45 -2.85 15.70
C ASP A 92 -26.53 -2.45 14.52
N GLY A 93 -25.21 -2.47 14.73
CA GLY A 93 -24.22 -2.09 13.72
C GLY A 93 -23.92 -0.59 13.62
N THR A 94 -24.57 0.24 14.46
CA THR A 94 -24.30 1.69 14.47
C THR A 94 -22.97 1.98 15.15
N LEU A 95 -22.17 2.89 14.61
CA LEU A 95 -20.93 3.37 15.23
C LEU A 95 -21.21 4.04 16.59
N LYS A 96 -20.40 3.72 17.60
CA LYS A 96 -20.46 4.38 18.90
C LYS A 96 -19.98 5.83 18.87
N GLU A 97 -19.01 6.09 18.03
CA GLU A 97 -18.43 7.42 17.80
C GLU A 97 -17.77 7.49 16.42
N PRO A 98 -17.59 8.68 15.84
CA PRO A 98 -16.85 8.82 14.60
C PRO A 98 -15.40 8.36 14.75
N ILE A 99 -14.95 7.45 13.86
CA ILE A 99 -13.58 6.91 13.85
C ILE A 99 -12.99 7.13 12.47
N THR A 100 -11.76 7.60 12.43
CA THR A 100 -10.92 7.66 11.25
C THR A 100 -9.68 6.83 11.46
N GLY A 101 -9.34 6.01 10.45
CA GLY A 101 -8.06 5.35 10.36
C GLY A 101 -7.11 6.11 9.43
N TRP A 102 -6.07 5.45 8.97
CA TRP A 102 -5.12 5.99 7.99
C TRP A 102 -4.44 4.88 7.20
N VAL A 103 -3.73 5.24 6.14
CA VAL A 103 -2.85 4.33 5.43
C VAL A 103 -1.42 4.70 5.77
N ASP A 104 -0.66 3.74 6.28
CA ASP A 104 0.75 3.93 6.62
C ASP A 104 1.61 4.19 5.37
N PRO A 105 2.79 4.80 5.53
CA PRO A 105 3.81 4.81 4.48
C PRO A 105 4.14 3.41 3.99
N VAL A 106 4.80 3.31 2.84
CA VAL A 106 5.21 2.03 2.26
C VAL A 106 5.91 1.15 3.30
N SER A 107 5.31 0.00 3.58
CA SER A 107 5.87 -1.04 4.45
C SER A 107 6.64 -2.11 3.67
N GLY A 108 6.34 -2.27 2.38
CA GLY A 108 7.04 -3.17 1.49
C GLY A 108 6.99 -2.70 0.05
N LEU A 109 8.13 -2.73 -0.62
CA LEU A 109 8.25 -2.50 -2.06
C LEU A 109 8.96 -3.68 -2.69
N TYR A 110 8.28 -4.36 -3.62
CA TYR A 110 8.77 -5.60 -4.21
C TYR A 110 8.88 -5.48 -5.73
N PRO A 111 10.07 -5.71 -6.29
CA PRO A 111 10.20 -5.94 -7.72
C PRO A 111 9.45 -7.21 -8.13
N ILE A 112 8.57 -7.12 -9.09
CA ILE A 112 7.82 -8.25 -9.62
C ILE A 112 8.03 -8.38 -11.13
N GLY A 113 8.29 -9.60 -11.61
CA GLY A 113 8.31 -9.91 -13.03
C GLY A 113 6.88 -10.04 -13.56
N TYR A 114 6.55 -9.26 -14.58
CA TYR A 114 5.22 -9.30 -15.19
C TYR A 114 5.04 -10.50 -16.14
N SER A 115 6.10 -10.87 -16.83
CA SER A 115 6.07 -11.93 -17.85
C SER A 115 7.45 -12.54 -18.05
N SER A 116 7.50 -13.84 -18.30
CA SER A 116 8.73 -14.52 -18.71
C SER A 116 9.33 -13.99 -20.04
N ARG A 117 8.56 -13.20 -20.77
CA ARG A 117 8.97 -12.59 -22.04
C ARG A 117 9.44 -11.14 -21.92
N SER A 118 9.24 -10.51 -20.77
CA SER A 118 9.70 -9.14 -20.50
C SER A 118 10.73 -9.18 -19.38
N PRO A 119 11.96 -8.71 -19.60
CA PRO A 119 12.97 -8.57 -18.56
C PRO A 119 12.72 -7.38 -17.64
N VAL A 120 11.72 -6.53 -17.94
CA VAL A 120 11.42 -5.31 -17.20
C VAL A 120 10.58 -5.64 -15.96
N TYR A 121 11.03 -5.16 -14.80
CA TYR A 121 10.33 -5.33 -13.53
C TYR A 121 9.28 -4.24 -13.33
N LEU A 122 8.15 -4.64 -12.78
CA LEU A 122 7.19 -3.75 -12.14
C LEU A 122 7.52 -3.62 -10.65
N LEU A 123 6.90 -2.67 -9.98
CA LEU A 123 6.97 -2.54 -8.53
C LEU A 123 5.61 -2.87 -7.92
N LEU A 124 5.61 -3.59 -6.82
CA LEU A 124 4.43 -3.81 -5.99
C LEU A 124 4.66 -3.17 -4.63
N ALA A 125 3.94 -2.09 -4.36
CA ALA A 125 4.01 -1.36 -3.10
C ALA A 125 2.88 -1.80 -2.18
N TYR A 126 3.22 -2.12 -0.92
CA TYR A 126 2.30 -2.44 0.15
C TYR A 126 2.26 -1.33 1.17
N GLN A 127 1.05 -0.91 1.57
CA GLN A 127 0.79 0.06 2.61
C GLN A 127 -0.30 -0.47 3.52
N GLN A 128 -0.01 -0.57 4.82
CA GLN A 128 -0.99 -1.02 5.80
C GLN A 128 -2.12 -0.01 5.93
N ILE A 129 -3.34 -0.49 5.99
CA ILE A 129 -4.50 0.28 6.41
C ILE A 129 -4.65 0.05 7.91
N ALA A 130 -4.35 1.06 8.70
CA ALA A 130 -4.51 1.07 10.14
C ALA A 130 -5.89 1.60 10.51
N GLY A 131 -6.52 0.97 11.47
CA GLY A 131 -7.79 1.39 12.03
C GLY A 131 -7.63 2.44 13.13
N ARG A 132 -7.88 2.06 14.37
CA ARG A 132 -7.85 2.96 15.53
C ARG A 132 -6.43 3.27 16.02
N TYR A 133 -5.48 2.35 15.80
CA TYR A 133 -4.07 2.46 16.18
C TYR A 133 -3.20 1.58 15.28
N HIS A 134 -1.88 1.76 15.29
CA HIS A 134 -0.96 1.09 14.35
C HIS A 134 -1.06 -0.44 14.32
N ALA A 135 -1.28 -1.08 15.46
CA ALA A 135 -1.43 -2.53 15.51
C ALA A 135 -2.82 -3.02 15.06
N ASP A 136 -3.80 -2.12 14.92
CA ASP A 136 -5.14 -2.41 14.40
C ASP A 136 -5.09 -2.42 12.86
N SER A 137 -4.48 -3.46 12.29
CA SER A 137 -4.42 -3.64 10.85
C SER A 137 -5.75 -4.18 10.32
N ILE A 138 -6.41 -3.42 9.44
CA ILE A 138 -7.68 -3.82 8.83
C ILE A 138 -7.53 -4.26 7.38
N GLY A 139 -6.37 -4.04 6.78
CA GLY A 139 -6.06 -4.46 5.41
C GLY A 139 -4.79 -3.83 4.88
N TYR A 140 -4.60 -3.97 3.57
CA TYR A 140 -3.47 -3.37 2.84
C TYR A 140 -3.93 -2.76 1.53
N VAL A 141 -3.46 -1.55 1.24
CA VAL A 141 -3.45 -1.04 -0.13
C VAL A 141 -2.24 -1.63 -0.85
N GLN A 142 -2.47 -2.11 -2.05
CA GLN A 142 -1.44 -2.68 -2.90
C GLN A 142 -1.45 -1.96 -4.24
N ASN A 143 -0.36 -1.26 -4.54
CA ASN A 143 -0.18 -0.52 -5.79
C ASN A 143 0.85 -1.21 -6.66
N ARG A 144 0.43 -1.65 -7.83
CA ARG A 144 1.36 -2.08 -8.88
C ARG A 144 1.72 -0.88 -9.73
N LEU A 145 3.02 -0.60 -9.81
CA LEU A 145 3.56 0.52 -10.57
C LEU A 145 4.35 0.00 -11.75
N LYS A 146 4.33 0.75 -12.85
CA LYS A 146 5.12 0.50 -14.04
C LYS A 146 5.90 1.75 -14.44
N TRP A 147 7.03 1.57 -15.09
CA TRP A 147 7.77 2.64 -15.71
C TRP A 147 7.10 3.08 -17.01
N ASP A 148 6.85 4.38 -17.18
CA ASP A 148 6.22 4.95 -18.38
C ASP A 148 7.22 5.57 -19.37
N GLY A 149 8.52 5.53 -19.04
CA GLY A 149 9.60 6.18 -19.76
C GLY A 149 10.22 7.34 -19.01
N GLU A 150 9.51 7.89 -18.01
CA GLU A 150 9.94 9.05 -17.23
C GLU A 150 9.84 8.80 -15.71
N SER A 151 8.76 8.15 -15.25
CA SER A 151 8.49 7.89 -13.84
C SER A 151 7.73 6.57 -13.64
N PHE A 152 7.65 6.14 -12.38
CA PHE A 152 6.75 5.04 -12.00
C PHE A 152 5.33 5.55 -11.84
N VAL A 153 4.42 5.01 -12.64
CA VAL A 153 3.00 5.35 -12.62
C VAL A 153 2.15 4.17 -12.17
N LEU A 154 0.99 4.47 -11.59
CA LEU A 154 0.04 3.45 -11.16
C LEU A 154 -0.48 2.68 -12.37
N ASP A 155 -0.29 1.34 -12.34
CA ASP A 155 -0.82 0.42 -13.32
C ASP A 155 -2.10 -0.27 -12.80
N PHE A 156 -2.08 -0.68 -11.54
CA PHE A 156 -3.22 -1.32 -10.89
C PHE A 156 -3.20 -1.10 -9.38
N GLN A 157 -4.38 -0.91 -8.77
CA GLN A 157 -4.55 -0.76 -7.33
C GLN A 157 -5.66 -1.70 -6.83
N TYR A 158 -5.44 -2.31 -5.69
CA TYR A 158 -6.45 -3.07 -4.96
C TYR A 158 -6.22 -3.00 -3.45
N VAL A 159 -7.26 -3.35 -2.71
CA VAL A 159 -7.23 -3.47 -1.25
C VAL A 159 -7.38 -4.93 -0.89
N GLY A 160 -6.42 -5.46 -0.15
CA GLY A 160 -6.46 -6.80 0.44
C GLY A 160 -6.95 -6.74 1.88
N ILE A 161 -7.75 -7.72 2.28
CA ILE A 161 -8.23 -7.90 3.65
C ILE A 161 -7.78 -9.26 4.20
N PHE A 162 -7.75 -9.39 5.52
CA PHE A 162 -7.48 -10.66 6.16
C PHE A 162 -8.72 -11.55 6.15
N GLY A 163 -8.52 -12.84 5.94
CA GLY A 163 -9.57 -13.83 6.10
C GLY A 163 -9.86 -14.14 7.58
N SER A 164 -11.05 -14.63 7.89
CA SER A 164 -11.42 -15.21 9.17
C SER A 164 -11.38 -16.72 9.11
N GLN A 165 -11.13 -17.38 10.25
CA GLN A 165 -11.26 -18.84 10.33
C GLN A 165 -12.74 -19.24 10.22
N ILE A 166 -12.97 -20.37 9.58
CA ILE A 166 -14.29 -21.01 9.56
C ILE A 166 -14.31 -22.00 10.72
N ASP A 167 -15.28 -21.84 11.61
CA ASP A 167 -15.56 -22.77 12.72
C ASP A 167 -16.16 -24.11 12.21
#